data_c3df4dcb5cabbed985c159a79dfed144
#
_entry.id   c3df4dcb5cabbed985c159a79dfed144
#
_cell.length_a   1.000
_cell.length_b   1.000
_cell.length_c   1.000
_cell.angle_alpha   90.00
_cell.angle_beta   90.00
_cell.angle_gamma   90.00
#
_symmetry.space_group_name_H-M   'P 1'
#
loop_
_entity.id
_entity.type
_entity.pdbx_description
1 polymer ?
#
loop_
_entity_poly.entity_id
_entity_poly.type
_entity_poly.pdbx_seq_one_letter_code
_entity_poly.pdbx_strand_id
1 'polypeptide(L)'
;MLRIGIGGPVGSGKTALTEALVPLLIEAGRTPGVITNDIYTQEDAHHVRRELAGILDPERVMGVETGSCPHTAVRDDPTMNLAVGAEMLERFPDIDTLIYESGGDNLTLTFSPALADVFVFVLDTAEGEKMPRKRGPGITDSDILVINKIDIAQYVRTDLNVMESDAHRVRENRPVVLTNSLTGFGVDELHQQIMSQWNGARTELIG
;
A
#
# COMPACT_ATOMS: atom_id res chain seq x y z
N MET A 1 4.89 0.60 -16.96
CA MET A 1 5.33 0.34 -15.58
C MET A 1 4.16 0.64 -14.66
N LEU A 2 3.87 -0.19 -13.68
CA LEU A 2 2.85 0.04 -12.64
C LEU A 2 3.55 0.59 -11.39
N ARG A 3 2.96 1.61 -10.76
CA ARG A 3 3.42 2.15 -9.47
C ARG A 3 2.29 2.06 -8.45
N ILE A 4 2.54 1.38 -7.35
CA ILE A 4 1.56 1.13 -6.28
C ILE A 4 2.01 1.91 -5.05
N GLY A 5 1.19 2.82 -4.54
CA GLY A 5 1.39 3.46 -3.24
C GLY A 5 0.61 2.71 -2.16
N ILE A 6 1.27 2.29 -1.10
CA ILE A 6 0.65 1.66 0.07
C ILE A 6 0.82 2.59 1.26
N GLY A 7 -0.29 3.14 1.75
CA GLY A 7 -0.31 4.06 2.88
C GLY A 7 -1.25 3.62 3.98
N GLY A 8 -1.13 4.24 5.15
CA GLY A 8 -1.99 3.95 6.29
C GLY A 8 -1.30 4.18 7.62
N PRO A 9 -2.03 4.11 8.74
CA PRO A 9 -1.50 4.33 10.08
C PRO A 9 -0.37 3.37 10.47
N VAL A 10 0.40 3.78 11.46
CA VAL A 10 1.41 2.90 12.08
C VAL A 10 0.71 1.67 12.63
N GLY A 11 1.26 0.49 12.34
CA GLY A 11 0.71 -0.77 12.82
C GLY A 11 -0.49 -1.30 12.01
N SER A 12 -0.99 -0.62 10.97
CA SER A 12 -2.11 -1.12 10.16
C SER A 12 -1.78 -2.39 9.35
N GLY A 13 -0.48 -2.73 9.20
CA GLY A 13 -0.01 -3.91 8.50
C GLY A 13 0.33 -3.68 7.03
N LYS A 14 0.73 -2.45 6.66
CA LYS A 14 1.22 -2.11 5.31
C LYS A 14 2.35 -3.03 4.86
N THR A 15 3.35 -3.21 5.71
CA THR A 15 4.52 -4.05 5.43
C THR A 15 4.13 -5.50 5.19
N ALA A 16 3.31 -6.08 6.08
CA ALA A 16 2.80 -7.44 5.90
C ALA A 16 1.94 -7.57 4.63
N LEU A 17 1.21 -6.52 4.25
CA LEU A 17 0.44 -6.49 3.00
C LEU A 17 1.37 -6.44 1.78
N THR A 18 2.43 -5.63 1.83
CA THR A 18 3.48 -5.55 0.80
C THR A 18 4.12 -6.94 0.60
N GLU A 19 4.49 -7.59 1.70
CA GLU A 19 5.09 -8.93 1.70
C GLU A 19 4.17 -10.00 1.12
N ALA A 20 2.87 -9.94 1.41
CA ALA A 20 1.89 -10.86 0.87
C ALA A 20 1.55 -10.58 -0.62
N LEU A 21 1.63 -9.31 -1.06
CA LEU A 21 1.31 -8.92 -2.43
C LEU A 21 2.44 -9.25 -3.43
N VAL A 22 3.71 -9.12 -3.02
CA VAL A 22 4.88 -9.34 -3.90
C VAL A 22 4.89 -10.71 -4.56
N PRO A 23 4.68 -11.85 -3.85
CA PRO A 23 4.59 -13.16 -4.48
C PRO A 23 3.51 -13.25 -5.56
N LEU A 24 2.33 -12.67 -5.33
CA LEU A 24 1.22 -12.69 -6.28
C LEU A 24 1.55 -11.89 -7.56
N LEU A 25 2.24 -10.76 -7.41
CA LEU A 25 2.74 -10.00 -8.55
C LEU A 25 3.73 -10.82 -9.38
N ILE A 26 4.66 -11.53 -8.73
CA ILE A 26 5.63 -12.41 -9.41
C ILE A 26 4.92 -13.57 -10.11
N GLU A 27 3.97 -14.23 -9.45
CA GLU A 27 3.15 -15.30 -10.04
C GLU A 27 2.34 -14.81 -11.25
N ALA A 28 1.92 -13.55 -11.26
CA ALA A 28 1.27 -12.90 -12.38
C ALA A 28 2.24 -12.44 -13.49
N GLY A 29 3.53 -12.80 -13.39
CA GLY A 29 4.57 -12.49 -14.39
C GLY A 29 5.09 -11.06 -14.28
N ARG A 30 4.89 -10.37 -13.13
CA ARG A 30 5.43 -9.03 -12.89
C ARG A 30 6.82 -9.12 -12.26
N THR A 31 7.58 -8.06 -12.43
CA THR A 31 8.93 -7.94 -11.84
C THR A 31 8.91 -6.75 -10.86
N PRO A 32 8.62 -7.00 -9.56
CA PRO A 32 8.48 -5.93 -8.58
C PRO A 32 9.82 -5.42 -8.02
N GLY A 33 9.84 -4.13 -7.65
CA GLY A 33 10.77 -3.51 -6.71
C GLY A 33 9.99 -2.85 -5.59
N VAL A 34 10.55 -2.81 -4.37
CA VAL A 34 9.91 -2.27 -3.17
C VAL A 34 10.72 -1.13 -2.60
N ILE A 35 10.07 -0.01 -2.32
CA ILE A 35 10.66 1.17 -1.67
C ILE A 35 9.86 1.46 -0.41
N THR A 36 10.49 1.30 0.76
CA THR A 36 9.87 1.57 2.05
C THR A 36 10.34 2.93 2.57
N ASN A 37 9.43 3.66 3.19
CA ASN A 37 9.73 4.93 3.84
C ASN A 37 9.67 4.74 5.36
N ASP A 38 10.72 5.16 6.06
CA ASP A 38 10.76 5.17 7.51
C ASP A 38 11.31 6.53 8.02
N ILE A 39 10.98 6.89 9.25
CA ILE A 39 11.30 8.21 9.79
C ILE A 39 12.79 8.33 10.08
N TYR A 40 13.40 7.34 10.73
CA TYR A 40 14.78 7.39 11.22
C TYR A 40 15.63 6.16 10.90
N THR A 41 15.05 5.11 10.33
CA THR A 41 15.75 3.84 10.14
C THR A 41 15.45 3.24 8.78
N GLN A 42 16.18 2.17 8.43
CA GLN A 42 15.85 1.31 7.30
C GLN A 42 15.29 -0.03 7.79
N GLU A 43 14.68 -0.05 8.98
CA GLU A 43 14.24 -1.29 9.61
C GLU A 43 13.15 -1.98 8.79
N ASP A 44 12.20 -1.21 8.25
CA ASP A 44 11.15 -1.75 7.37
C ASP A 44 11.76 -2.39 6.11
N ALA A 45 12.74 -1.75 5.48
CA ALA A 45 13.44 -2.35 4.33
C ALA A 45 14.19 -3.64 4.72
N HIS A 46 14.84 -3.66 5.88
CA HIS A 46 15.51 -4.87 6.38
C HIS A 46 14.50 -5.98 6.71
N HIS A 47 13.35 -5.64 7.24
CA HIS A 47 12.27 -6.58 7.51
C HIS A 47 11.75 -7.20 6.21
N VAL A 48 11.36 -6.39 5.23
CA VAL A 48 10.87 -6.84 3.92
C VAL A 48 11.91 -7.73 3.21
N ARG A 49 13.20 -7.35 3.23
CA ARG A 49 14.26 -8.19 2.64
C ARG A 49 14.34 -9.57 3.27
N ARG A 50 14.17 -9.66 4.59
CA ARG A 50 14.21 -10.92 5.32
C ARG A 50 12.99 -11.80 5.01
N GLU A 51 11.80 -11.23 5.03
CA GLU A 51 10.55 -11.97 4.81
C GLU A 51 10.41 -12.42 3.34
N LEU A 52 10.90 -11.62 2.40
CA LEU A 52 10.91 -11.99 0.97
C LEU A 52 12.17 -12.75 0.54
N ALA A 53 13.00 -13.22 1.48
CA ALA A 53 14.21 -13.97 1.16
C ALA A 53 13.88 -15.24 0.33
N GLY A 54 14.54 -15.39 -0.82
CA GLY A 54 14.28 -16.48 -1.76
C GLY A 54 13.09 -16.28 -2.71
N ILE A 55 12.32 -15.20 -2.53
CA ILE A 55 11.19 -14.81 -3.40
C ILE A 55 11.60 -13.60 -4.25
N LEU A 56 12.13 -12.56 -3.63
CA LEU A 56 12.61 -11.34 -4.26
C LEU A 56 14.09 -11.13 -3.97
N ASP A 57 14.86 -10.66 -4.95
CA ASP A 57 16.25 -10.24 -4.75
C ASP A 57 16.28 -9.12 -3.68
N PRO A 58 17.05 -9.29 -2.59
CA PRO A 58 17.15 -8.28 -1.52
C PRO A 58 17.57 -6.89 -1.99
N GLU A 59 18.31 -6.80 -3.11
CA GLU A 59 18.72 -5.50 -3.69
C GLU A 59 17.56 -4.76 -4.39
N ARG A 60 16.44 -5.44 -4.67
CA ARG A 60 15.18 -4.84 -5.17
C ARG A 60 14.30 -4.29 -4.05
N VAL A 61 14.81 -4.23 -2.83
CA VAL A 61 14.16 -3.57 -1.69
C VAL A 61 15.07 -2.45 -1.20
N MET A 62 14.61 -1.22 -1.27
CA MET A 62 15.36 -0.03 -0.84
C MET A 62 14.58 0.74 0.23
N GLY A 63 15.30 1.29 1.22
CA GLY A 63 14.73 2.14 2.26
C GLY A 63 15.01 3.61 2.00
N VAL A 64 14.02 4.47 2.28
CA VAL A 64 14.16 5.93 2.29
C VAL A 64 13.96 6.44 3.71
N GLU A 65 14.95 7.16 4.23
CA GLU A 65 14.84 7.84 5.52
C GLU A 65 14.23 9.23 5.30
N THR A 66 12.97 9.40 5.71
CA THR A 66 12.17 10.59 5.38
C THR A 66 12.31 11.72 6.39
N GLY A 67 12.99 11.48 7.52
CA GLY A 67 13.07 12.44 8.61
C GLY A 67 11.71 12.67 9.28
N SER A 68 11.54 13.82 9.91
CA SER A 68 10.41 14.10 10.81
C SER A 68 9.03 14.23 10.13
N CYS A 69 8.94 14.17 8.80
CA CYS A 69 7.68 14.39 8.09
C CYS A 69 7.46 13.39 6.94
N PRO A 70 7.04 12.15 7.23
CA PRO A 70 6.85 11.11 6.22
C PRO A 70 5.79 11.44 5.17
N HIS A 71 4.75 12.22 5.50
CA HIS A 71 3.74 12.68 4.54
C HIS A 71 4.35 13.48 3.38
N THR A 72 5.29 14.37 3.68
CA THR A 72 5.94 15.20 2.68
C THR A 72 6.63 14.33 1.63
N ALA A 73 7.33 13.29 2.07
CA ALA A 73 8.14 12.44 1.19
C ALA A 73 7.33 11.64 0.15
N VAL A 74 6.07 11.37 0.41
CA VAL A 74 5.21 10.62 -0.53
C VAL A 74 4.13 11.47 -1.21
N ARG A 75 3.89 12.70 -0.72
CA ARG A 75 2.84 13.59 -1.22
C ARG A 75 3.37 14.92 -1.76
N ASP A 76 3.90 15.77 -0.87
CA ASP A 76 4.17 17.18 -1.18
C ASP A 76 5.53 17.38 -1.87
N ASP A 77 6.55 16.63 -1.47
CA ASP A 77 7.88 16.59 -2.09
C ASP A 77 8.39 15.15 -2.26
N PRO A 78 7.97 14.47 -3.32
CA PRO A 78 8.35 13.08 -3.56
C PRO A 78 9.77 12.90 -4.14
N THR A 79 10.59 13.94 -4.18
CA THR A 79 11.88 13.96 -4.87
C THR A 79 12.81 12.83 -4.41
N MET A 80 12.89 12.55 -3.11
CA MET A 80 13.74 11.48 -2.58
C MET A 80 13.27 10.10 -3.07
N ASN A 81 11.96 9.84 -3.01
CA ASN A 81 11.38 8.59 -3.49
C ASN A 81 11.54 8.42 -5.01
N LEU A 82 11.38 9.51 -5.77
CA LEU A 82 11.61 9.48 -7.22
C LEU A 82 13.08 9.19 -7.56
N ALA A 83 14.02 9.75 -6.80
CA ALA A 83 15.44 9.51 -6.98
C ALA A 83 15.81 8.05 -6.69
N VAL A 84 15.32 7.48 -5.58
CA VAL A 84 15.55 6.06 -5.23
C VAL A 84 14.86 5.14 -6.25
N GLY A 85 13.66 5.49 -6.70
CA GLY A 85 12.99 4.74 -7.78
C GLY A 85 13.78 4.75 -9.09
N ALA A 86 14.35 5.88 -9.47
CA ALA A 86 15.21 6.00 -10.65
C ALA A 86 16.49 5.16 -10.51
N GLU A 87 17.17 5.23 -9.36
CA GLU A 87 18.33 4.40 -9.06
C GLU A 87 18.01 2.90 -9.14
N MET A 88 16.86 2.48 -8.58
CA MET A 88 16.44 1.09 -8.65
C MET A 88 16.20 0.62 -10.09
N LEU A 89 15.55 1.45 -10.91
CA LEU A 89 15.31 1.13 -12.33
C LEU A 89 16.59 1.15 -13.17
N GLU A 90 17.58 1.96 -12.82
CA GLU A 90 18.90 1.93 -13.47
C GLU A 90 19.64 0.64 -13.15
N ARG A 91 19.60 0.17 -11.89
CA ARG A 91 20.23 -1.08 -11.46
C ARG A 91 19.50 -2.32 -11.96
N PHE A 92 18.17 -2.26 -12.07
CA PHE A 92 17.27 -3.36 -12.46
C PHE A 92 16.29 -2.93 -13.56
N PRO A 93 16.77 -2.84 -14.82
CA PRO A 93 15.93 -2.36 -15.94
C PRO A 93 14.73 -3.25 -16.30
N ASP A 94 14.69 -4.47 -15.77
CA ASP A 94 13.60 -5.43 -15.94
C ASP A 94 12.42 -5.19 -14.99
N ILE A 95 12.55 -4.30 -13.98
CA ILE A 95 11.45 -3.95 -13.08
C ILE A 95 10.33 -3.27 -13.88
N ASP A 96 9.14 -3.80 -13.76
CA ASP A 96 7.92 -3.28 -14.38
C ASP A 96 6.87 -2.82 -13.37
N THR A 97 7.11 -3.06 -12.08
CA THR A 97 6.23 -2.69 -10.98
C THR A 97 7.05 -2.13 -9.80
N LEU A 98 6.72 -0.93 -9.34
CA LEU A 98 7.28 -0.35 -8.12
C LEU A 98 6.22 -0.25 -7.04
N ILE A 99 6.54 -0.70 -5.83
CA ILE A 99 5.72 -0.50 -4.64
C ILE A 99 6.40 0.55 -3.77
N TYR A 100 5.67 1.62 -3.44
CA TYR A 100 6.08 2.64 -2.48
C TYR A 100 5.24 2.49 -1.20
N GLU A 101 5.86 2.12 -0.10
CA GLU A 101 5.23 2.05 1.21
C GLU A 101 5.51 3.30 2.02
N SER A 102 4.46 3.93 2.59
CA SER A 102 4.62 5.10 3.46
C SER A 102 5.11 4.75 4.85
N GLY A 103 5.78 5.68 5.52
CA GLY A 103 6.36 5.52 6.86
C GLY A 103 5.38 5.45 8.03
N GLY A 104 4.09 5.25 7.77
CA GLY A 104 3.06 5.23 8.80
C GLY A 104 2.49 6.62 9.07
N ASP A 105 1.29 6.85 8.59
CA ASP A 105 0.64 8.15 8.55
C ASP A 105 -0.78 8.10 9.13
N ASN A 106 -1.36 9.26 9.33
CA ASN A 106 -2.75 9.36 9.74
C ASN A 106 -3.72 9.33 8.54
N LEU A 107 -5.01 9.52 8.78
CA LEU A 107 -6.07 9.47 7.76
C LEU A 107 -5.96 10.55 6.67
N THR A 108 -5.06 11.52 6.80
CA THR A 108 -4.88 12.61 5.82
C THR A 108 -3.88 12.30 4.73
N LEU A 109 -3.23 11.12 4.80
CA LEU A 109 -2.27 10.69 3.79
C LEU A 109 -2.95 10.54 2.42
N THR A 110 -2.28 11.08 1.40
CA THR A 110 -2.47 10.75 -0.01
C THR A 110 -1.11 10.59 -0.66
N PHE A 111 -1.05 9.90 -1.78
CA PHE A 111 0.17 9.78 -2.57
C PHE A 111 0.22 10.80 -3.70
N SER A 112 1.41 11.30 -4.01
CA SER A 112 1.65 12.07 -5.22
C SER A 112 1.36 11.21 -6.47
N PRO A 113 0.64 11.71 -7.47
CA PRO A 113 0.47 11.00 -8.75
C PRO A 113 1.80 10.74 -9.47
N ALA A 114 2.88 11.44 -9.10
CA ALA A 114 4.21 11.15 -9.60
C ALA A 114 4.79 9.84 -9.06
N LEU A 115 4.35 9.38 -7.88
CA LEU A 115 4.82 8.15 -7.25
C LEU A 115 3.87 6.96 -7.46
N ALA A 116 2.57 7.17 -7.50
CA ALA A 116 1.60 6.10 -7.53
C ALA A 116 0.57 6.28 -8.65
N ASP A 117 0.38 5.21 -9.43
CA ASP A 117 -0.70 5.07 -10.40
C ASP A 117 -1.96 4.48 -9.74
N VAL A 118 -1.75 3.70 -8.66
CA VAL A 118 -2.81 3.14 -7.82
C VAL A 118 -2.44 3.36 -6.37
N PHE A 119 -3.31 4.02 -5.61
CA PHE A 119 -3.12 4.26 -4.18
C PHE A 119 -4.01 3.34 -3.34
N VAL A 120 -3.38 2.50 -2.53
CA VAL A 120 -4.00 1.60 -1.55
C VAL A 120 -3.85 2.20 -0.16
N PHE A 121 -4.96 2.44 0.54
CA PHE A 121 -4.92 2.88 1.94
C PHE A 121 -5.33 1.74 2.87
N VAL A 122 -4.53 1.47 3.90
CA VAL A 122 -4.71 0.33 4.81
C VAL A 122 -5.15 0.84 6.17
N LEU A 123 -6.35 0.44 6.59
CA LEU A 123 -6.83 0.49 7.98
C LEU A 123 -6.76 -0.89 8.61
N ASP A 124 -6.75 -0.98 9.92
CA ASP A 124 -6.95 -2.24 10.62
C ASP A 124 -8.17 -2.22 11.55
N THR A 125 -8.62 -3.40 11.93
CA THR A 125 -9.81 -3.56 12.77
C THR A 125 -9.63 -3.04 14.20
N ALA A 126 -8.38 -2.95 14.69
CA ALA A 126 -8.08 -2.43 16.02
C ALA A 126 -8.28 -0.92 16.15
N GLU A 127 -8.31 -0.20 15.03
CA GLU A 127 -8.63 1.22 15.00
C GLU A 127 -10.12 1.52 15.29
N GLY A 128 -10.96 0.48 15.22
CA GLY A 128 -12.38 0.51 15.55
C GLY A 128 -13.31 0.72 14.36
N GLU A 129 -14.50 0.14 14.46
CA GLU A 129 -15.50 0.10 13.37
C GLU A 129 -15.92 1.47 12.79
N LYS A 130 -15.73 2.55 13.60
CA LYS A 130 -16.15 3.91 13.21
C LYS A 130 -15.08 4.67 12.42
N MET A 131 -13.90 4.06 12.20
CA MET A 131 -12.81 4.73 11.48
C MET A 131 -13.22 5.21 10.08
N PRO A 132 -13.91 4.43 9.24
CA PRO A 132 -14.32 4.90 7.92
C PRO A 132 -15.20 6.15 7.95
N ARG A 133 -16.04 6.32 8.99
CA ARG A 133 -16.91 7.51 9.14
C ARG A 133 -16.14 8.82 9.32
N LYS A 134 -14.86 8.78 9.73
CA LYS A 134 -14.03 9.98 9.91
C LYS A 134 -13.65 10.67 8.60
N ARG A 135 -13.76 9.98 7.47
CA ARG A 135 -13.62 10.55 6.12
C ARG A 135 -12.28 11.26 5.87
N GLY A 136 -11.18 10.78 6.40
CA GLY A 136 -9.87 11.32 6.01
C GLY A 136 -9.57 11.04 4.54
N PRO A 137 -8.78 11.89 3.83
CA PRO A 137 -8.44 11.69 2.42
C PRO A 137 -7.88 10.30 2.10
N GLY A 138 -7.09 9.71 2.98
CA GLY A 138 -6.64 8.31 2.79
C GLY A 138 -7.80 7.33 2.63
N ILE A 139 -8.91 7.55 3.34
CA ILE A 139 -10.10 6.70 3.24
C ILE A 139 -10.93 7.06 1.99
N THR A 140 -11.18 8.35 1.73
CA THR A 140 -12.11 8.79 0.70
C THR A 140 -11.49 8.84 -0.69
N ASP A 141 -10.20 9.16 -0.80
CA ASP A 141 -9.56 9.50 -2.07
C ASP A 141 -8.62 8.40 -2.57
N SER A 142 -8.26 7.40 -1.73
CA SER A 142 -7.53 6.23 -2.20
C SER A 142 -8.33 5.45 -3.26
N ASP A 143 -7.64 4.84 -4.21
CA ASP A 143 -8.28 3.99 -5.22
C ASP A 143 -8.88 2.75 -4.58
N ILE A 144 -8.16 2.16 -3.62
CA ILE A 144 -8.59 0.98 -2.89
C ILE A 144 -8.41 1.21 -1.39
N LEU A 145 -9.44 0.91 -0.60
CA LEU A 145 -9.33 0.84 0.86
C LEU A 145 -9.20 -0.63 1.28
N VAL A 146 -8.19 -0.93 2.06
CA VAL A 146 -8.01 -2.23 2.71
C VAL A 146 -8.41 -2.12 4.18
N ILE A 147 -9.24 -3.04 4.65
CA ILE A 147 -9.53 -3.26 6.07
C ILE A 147 -8.78 -4.55 6.46
N ASN A 148 -7.64 -4.40 7.11
CA ASN A 148 -6.74 -5.49 7.45
C ASN A 148 -6.97 -6.03 8.86
N LYS A 149 -6.36 -7.18 9.16
CA LYS A 149 -6.42 -7.87 10.45
C LYS A 149 -7.84 -8.26 10.86
N ILE A 150 -8.63 -8.73 9.90
CA ILE A 150 -10.02 -9.15 10.17
C ILE A 150 -10.14 -10.29 11.18
N ASP A 151 -9.10 -11.09 11.34
CA ASP A 151 -9.02 -12.19 12.30
C ASP A 151 -9.08 -11.72 13.76
N ILE A 152 -8.57 -10.53 14.06
CA ILE A 152 -8.61 -9.98 15.42
C ILE A 152 -9.87 -9.16 15.73
N ALA A 153 -10.73 -8.92 14.77
CA ALA A 153 -11.92 -8.05 14.92
C ALA A 153 -12.76 -8.41 16.16
N GLN A 154 -12.98 -9.71 16.39
CA GLN A 154 -13.73 -10.18 17.57
C GLN A 154 -13.05 -9.85 18.91
N TYR A 155 -11.73 -9.81 18.95
CA TYR A 155 -10.96 -9.52 20.18
C TYR A 155 -10.89 -8.04 20.49
N VAL A 156 -10.95 -7.19 19.45
CA VAL A 156 -10.98 -5.73 19.58
C VAL A 156 -12.40 -5.16 19.56
N ARG A 157 -13.42 -6.05 19.54
CA ARG A 157 -14.85 -5.70 19.55
C ARG A 157 -15.25 -4.81 18.37
N THR A 158 -14.67 -5.05 17.21
CA THR A 158 -15.02 -4.36 15.96
C THR A 158 -16.02 -5.19 15.18
N ASP A 159 -17.17 -4.61 14.86
CA ASP A 159 -18.14 -5.21 13.94
C ASP A 159 -17.70 -4.93 12.50
N LEU A 160 -17.21 -5.98 11.81
CA LEU A 160 -16.74 -5.89 10.43
C LEU A 160 -17.84 -5.44 9.46
N ASN A 161 -19.08 -5.89 9.67
CA ASN A 161 -20.18 -5.50 8.77
C ASN A 161 -20.47 -3.99 8.88
N VAL A 162 -20.38 -3.44 10.09
CA VAL A 162 -20.51 -1.99 10.33
C VAL A 162 -19.35 -1.25 9.68
N MET A 163 -18.11 -1.72 9.88
CA MET A 163 -16.91 -1.06 9.35
C MET A 163 -16.92 -1.05 7.82
N GLU A 164 -17.23 -2.17 7.20
CA GLU A 164 -17.31 -2.33 5.75
C GLU A 164 -18.46 -1.50 5.15
N SER A 165 -19.66 -1.56 5.74
CA SER A 165 -20.82 -0.77 5.29
C SER A 165 -20.55 0.73 5.36
N ASP A 166 -19.89 1.20 6.43
CA ASP A 166 -19.48 2.60 6.55
C ASP A 166 -18.42 2.99 5.52
N ALA A 167 -17.45 2.09 5.25
CA ALA A 167 -16.44 2.29 4.22
C ALA A 167 -17.08 2.47 2.84
N HIS A 168 -17.95 1.55 2.42
CA HIS A 168 -18.67 1.65 1.15
C HIS A 168 -19.48 2.94 1.04
N ARG A 169 -20.17 3.33 2.11
CA ARG A 169 -20.98 4.55 2.11
C ARG A 169 -20.17 5.84 1.92
N VAL A 170 -18.97 5.92 2.50
CA VAL A 170 -18.13 7.13 2.40
C VAL A 170 -17.29 7.17 1.13
N ARG A 171 -17.10 6.04 0.45
CA ARG A 171 -16.26 5.86 -0.73
C ARG A 171 -17.00 5.87 -2.06
N GLU A 172 -18.32 5.97 -2.06
CA GLU A 172 -19.13 6.12 -3.28
C GLU A 172 -18.85 5.02 -4.33
N ASN A 173 -18.83 3.75 -3.91
CA ASN A 173 -18.55 2.55 -4.72
C ASN A 173 -17.07 2.29 -5.10
N ARG A 174 -16.13 3.05 -4.59
CA ARG A 174 -14.71 2.67 -4.74
C ARG A 174 -14.43 1.38 -3.97
N PRO A 175 -13.49 0.54 -4.44
CA PRO A 175 -13.22 -0.77 -3.83
C PRO A 175 -12.86 -0.71 -2.34
N VAL A 176 -13.43 -1.65 -1.59
CA VAL A 176 -13.09 -1.96 -0.19
C VAL A 176 -12.76 -3.44 -0.15
N VAL A 177 -11.59 -3.80 0.37
CA VAL A 177 -11.12 -5.19 0.45
C VAL A 177 -10.82 -5.55 1.90
N LEU A 178 -11.40 -6.66 2.36
CA LEU A 178 -11.13 -7.22 3.68
C LEU A 178 -9.93 -8.17 3.61
N THR A 179 -8.92 -7.97 4.47
CA THR A 179 -7.72 -8.80 4.43
C THR A 179 -7.27 -9.31 5.80
N ASN A 180 -6.58 -10.44 5.77
CA ASN A 180 -5.62 -10.84 6.78
C ASN A 180 -4.27 -11.06 6.08
N SER A 181 -3.42 -10.05 6.10
CA SER A 181 -2.14 -10.08 5.38
C SER A 181 -1.21 -11.20 5.85
N LEU A 182 -1.31 -11.64 7.12
CA LEU A 182 -0.48 -12.74 7.64
C LEU A 182 -0.84 -14.09 7.06
N THR A 183 -2.10 -14.29 6.70
CA THR A 183 -2.58 -15.57 6.12
C THR A 183 -2.75 -15.51 4.61
N GLY A 184 -2.62 -14.32 4.01
CA GLY A 184 -2.88 -14.08 2.60
C GLY A 184 -4.36 -13.93 2.24
N PHE A 185 -5.29 -14.04 3.22
CA PHE A 185 -6.72 -13.89 2.94
C PHE A 185 -7.03 -12.50 2.37
N GLY A 186 -7.75 -12.46 1.26
CA GLY A 186 -8.19 -11.23 0.58
C GLY A 186 -7.09 -10.54 -0.24
N VAL A 187 -5.84 -11.02 -0.21
CA VAL A 187 -4.74 -10.39 -0.97
C VAL A 187 -4.86 -10.66 -2.47
N ASP A 188 -5.42 -11.81 -2.87
CA ASP A 188 -5.76 -12.08 -4.27
C ASP A 188 -6.80 -11.09 -4.81
N GLU A 189 -7.83 -10.79 -4.03
CA GLU A 189 -8.83 -9.78 -4.38
C GLU A 189 -8.20 -8.41 -4.51
N LEU A 190 -7.34 -8.02 -3.55
CA LEU A 190 -6.59 -6.77 -3.62
C LEU A 190 -5.76 -6.68 -4.91
N HIS A 191 -5.03 -7.75 -5.25
CA HIS A 191 -4.25 -7.81 -6.49
C HIS A 191 -5.14 -7.58 -7.72
N GLN A 192 -6.29 -8.25 -7.80
CA GLN A 192 -7.24 -8.08 -8.90
C GLN A 192 -7.76 -6.64 -8.97
N GLN A 193 -8.08 -6.02 -7.85
CA GLN A 193 -8.53 -4.62 -7.79
C GLN A 193 -7.42 -3.65 -8.24
N ILE A 194 -6.17 -3.85 -7.82
CA ILE A 194 -5.03 -3.05 -8.28
C ILE A 194 -4.90 -3.11 -9.81
N MET A 195 -4.94 -4.31 -10.37
CA MET A 195 -4.82 -4.50 -11.83
C MET A 195 -6.00 -3.89 -12.59
N SER A 196 -7.22 -3.95 -12.02
CA SER A 196 -8.42 -3.33 -12.59
C SER A 196 -8.32 -1.81 -12.62
N GLN A 197 -7.93 -1.17 -11.52
CA GLN A 197 -7.75 0.28 -11.42
C GLN A 197 -6.67 0.78 -12.40
N TRP A 198 -5.52 0.10 -12.44
CA TRP A 198 -4.44 0.46 -13.35
C TRP A 198 -4.84 0.36 -14.82
N ASN A 199 -5.54 -0.70 -15.23
CA ASN A 199 -6.01 -0.87 -16.61
C ASN A 199 -7.10 0.15 -16.96
N GLY A 200 -8.01 0.48 -16.04
CA GLY A 200 -9.03 1.50 -16.20
C GLY A 200 -8.44 2.89 -16.48
N ALA A 201 -7.49 3.32 -15.66
CA ALA A 201 -6.81 4.61 -15.82
C ALA A 201 -6.07 4.73 -17.16
N ARG A 202 -5.48 3.66 -17.68
CA ARG A 202 -4.82 3.65 -18.98
C ARG A 202 -5.79 3.77 -20.16
N THR A 203 -6.98 3.25 -20.01
CA THR A 203 -8.02 3.34 -21.08
C THR A 203 -8.54 4.77 -21.21
N GLU A 204 -8.68 5.51 -20.10
CA GLU A 204 -9.12 6.91 -20.11
C GLU A 204 -8.08 7.87 -20.73
N LEU A 205 -6.78 7.52 -20.67
CA LEU A 205 -5.70 8.33 -21.26
C LEU A 205 -5.54 8.16 -22.78
N ILE A 206 -6.15 7.14 -23.37
CA ILE A 206 -6.00 6.76 -24.79
C ILE A 206 -7.28 7.12 -25.60
N GLY A 207 -8.40 7.39 -24.93
CA GLY A 207 -9.67 7.80 -25.54
C GLY A 207 -9.84 9.30 -25.59
#